data_715255a28eb81bafb253ba3e4cc0a901
#
_entry.id   715255a28eb81bafb253ba3e4cc0a901
#
_cell.length_a   1.000
_cell.length_b   1.000
_cell.length_c   1.000
_cell.angle_alpha   90.00
_cell.angle_beta   90.00
_cell.angle_gamma   90.00
#
_symmetry.space_group_name_H-M   'P 1'
#
loop_
_entity.id
_entity.type
_entity.pdbx_description
1 polymer ?
#
loop_
_entity_poly.entity_id
_entity_poly.type
_entity_poly.pdbx_seq_one_letter_code
_entity_poly.pdbx_strand_id
1 'polypeptide(L)'
;RGKVNKGVILAAGDGDRLGSLTATCPKVLLPVNDRGPLIKYPIEALASAGISEIAVVVGYLGDKVIEVLGNGSQFGVRLKYIFNFDYLGGNAISAYKARDWVQGEPLVLCMGDHLIEEKLVKRLVDRQAFTETLCIDYTPASHHQLAEATKVAIDDTGCIEDIGKDLIHWDALDTGVFLLTENFFQALHELVHHRGVDIEITDVIRFLISQ
;
A
#
# COMPACT_ATOMS: atom_id res chain seq x y z
N ARG A 1 15.61 11.45 16.44
CA ARG A 1 15.43 10.41 15.40
C ARG A 1 14.00 9.93 15.51
N GLY A 2 13.14 10.25 14.52
CA GLY A 2 11.75 9.84 14.52
C GLY A 2 11.65 8.33 14.34
N LYS A 3 10.77 7.69 15.09
CA LYS A 3 10.39 6.29 14.88
C LYS A 3 9.18 6.28 13.96
N VAL A 4 9.11 5.34 13.00
CA VAL A 4 7.88 5.12 12.22
C VAL A 4 6.86 4.43 13.13
N ASN A 5 5.77 5.12 13.45
CA ASN A 5 4.74 4.63 14.36
C ASN A 5 3.40 4.40 13.67
N LYS A 6 3.23 4.90 12.45
CA LYS A 6 1.99 4.83 11.68
C LYS A 6 2.08 3.88 10.50
N GLY A 7 1.03 3.11 10.28
CA GLY A 7 0.82 2.29 9.11
C GLY A 7 -0.46 2.70 8.38
N VAL A 8 -0.47 2.58 7.06
CA VAL A 8 -1.66 2.76 6.23
C VAL A 8 -1.84 1.51 5.37
N ILE A 9 -3.03 0.94 5.38
CA ILE A 9 -3.39 -0.21 4.54
C ILE A 9 -4.47 0.22 3.56
N LEU A 10 -4.22 0.04 2.26
CA LEU A 10 -5.18 0.34 1.21
C LEU A 10 -6.07 -0.88 0.95
N ALA A 11 -7.34 -0.75 1.26
CA ALA A 11 -8.34 -1.82 1.19
C ALA A 11 -9.68 -1.35 0.59
N ALA A 12 -9.65 -0.31 -0.25
CA ALA A 12 -10.86 0.33 -0.78
C ALA A 12 -11.36 -0.26 -2.11
N GLY A 13 -10.51 -0.98 -2.86
CA GLY A 13 -10.81 -1.48 -4.19
C GLY A 13 -11.93 -2.52 -4.23
N ASP A 14 -12.67 -2.54 -5.33
CA ASP A 14 -13.81 -3.44 -5.56
C ASP A 14 -13.41 -4.87 -5.95
N GLY A 15 -12.17 -5.06 -6.41
CA GLY A 15 -11.69 -6.38 -6.87
C GLY A 15 -12.41 -6.91 -8.11
N ASP A 16 -12.93 -6.03 -8.96
CA ASP A 16 -13.78 -6.33 -10.11
C ASP A 16 -13.27 -7.46 -11.00
N ARG A 17 -11.96 -7.57 -11.16
CA ARG A 17 -11.31 -8.65 -11.93
C ARG A 17 -11.58 -10.08 -11.42
N LEU A 18 -12.01 -10.23 -10.16
CA LEU A 18 -12.35 -11.52 -9.57
C LEU A 18 -13.83 -11.88 -9.73
N GLY A 19 -14.63 -11.02 -10.35
CA GLY A 19 -16.02 -11.27 -10.72
C GLY A 19 -16.89 -11.67 -9.53
N SER A 20 -17.54 -12.86 -9.61
CA SER A 20 -18.47 -13.32 -8.59
C SER A 20 -17.86 -13.53 -7.20
N LEU A 21 -16.53 -13.73 -7.09
CA LEU A 21 -15.86 -13.91 -5.80
C LEU A 21 -15.88 -12.64 -4.95
N THR A 22 -15.89 -11.48 -5.58
CA THR A 22 -15.90 -10.18 -4.90
C THR A 22 -17.26 -9.49 -4.88
N ALA A 23 -18.29 -10.07 -5.51
CA ALA A 23 -19.62 -9.50 -5.56
C ALA A 23 -20.25 -9.26 -4.17
N THR A 24 -19.92 -10.10 -3.19
CA THR A 24 -20.45 -10.03 -1.82
C THR A 24 -19.39 -9.98 -0.73
N CYS A 25 -18.10 -10.08 -1.12
CA CYS A 25 -16.98 -10.10 -0.19
C CYS A 25 -15.84 -9.25 -0.75
N PRO A 26 -15.33 -8.24 -0.02
CA PRO A 26 -14.19 -7.49 -0.47
C PRO A 26 -12.98 -8.41 -0.71
N LYS A 27 -12.20 -8.17 -1.77
CA LYS A 27 -11.00 -8.97 -2.10
C LYS A 27 -10.08 -9.18 -0.90
N VAL A 28 -9.89 -8.14 -0.10
CA VAL A 28 -9.02 -8.17 1.09
C VAL A 28 -9.50 -9.10 2.20
N LEU A 29 -10.77 -9.50 2.18
CA LEU A 29 -11.35 -10.47 3.11
C LEU A 29 -11.37 -11.90 2.59
N LEU A 30 -10.96 -12.14 1.35
CA LEU A 30 -10.87 -13.50 0.82
C LEU A 30 -9.87 -14.33 1.65
N PRO A 31 -10.23 -15.56 2.02
CA PRO A 31 -9.36 -16.41 2.83
C PRO A 31 -8.12 -16.86 2.01
N VAL A 32 -6.99 -16.89 2.69
CA VAL A 32 -5.74 -17.41 2.14
C VAL A 32 -5.30 -18.60 2.98
N ASN A 33 -5.49 -19.78 2.45
CA ASN A 33 -5.26 -21.04 3.18
C ASN A 33 -5.98 -21.03 4.54
N ASP A 34 -5.42 -21.72 5.54
CA ASP A 34 -5.97 -21.78 6.91
C ASP A 34 -5.66 -20.55 7.79
N ARG A 35 -5.02 -19.52 7.22
CA ARG A 35 -4.57 -18.34 7.98
C ARG A 35 -5.61 -17.21 8.08
N GLY A 36 -6.73 -17.32 7.38
CA GLY A 36 -7.79 -16.32 7.39
C GLY A 36 -7.68 -15.28 6.28
N PRO A 37 -8.27 -14.08 6.44
CA PRO A 37 -8.40 -13.09 5.36
C PRO A 37 -7.05 -12.50 4.93
N LEU A 38 -6.96 -12.16 3.65
CA LEU A 38 -5.76 -11.62 3.00
C LEU A 38 -5.20 -10.37 3.73
N ILE A 39 -6.07 -9.47 4.18
CA ILE A 39 -5.68 -8.24 4.88
C ILE A 39 -4.95 -8.48 6.22
N LYS A 40 -5.06 -9.68 6.77
CA LYS A 40 -4.36 -10.05 8.00
C LYS A 40 -2.84 -9.96 7.84
N TYR A 41 -2.31 -10.31 6.65
CA TYR A 41 -0.87 -10.30 6.39
C TYR A 41 -0.24 -8.91 6.55
N PRO A 42 -0.73 -7.83 5.90
CA PRO A 42 -0.18 -6.50 6.13
C PRO A 42 -0.38 -6.01 7.57
N ILE A 43 -1.50 -6.34 8.24
CA ILE A 43 -1.70 -5.97 9.65
C ILE A 43 -0.65 -6.61 10.53
N GLU A 44 -0.43 -7.92 10.42
CA GLU A 44 0.57 -8.67 11.21
C GLU A 44 1.99 -8.20 10.90
N ALA A 45 2.30 -7.92 9.63
CA ALA A 45 3.60 -7.40 9.24
C ALA A 45 3.91 -6.04 9.88
N LEU A 46 2.94 -5.11 9.89
CA LEU A 46 3.07 -3.82 10.56
C LEU A 46 3.20 -3.99 12.08
N ALA A 47 2.34 -4.81 12.70
CA ALA A 47 2.36 -5.08 14.13
C ALA A 47 3.71 -5.66 14.58
N SER A 48 4.24 -6.63 13.84
CA SER A 48 5.52 -7.27 14.14
C SER A 48 6.73 -6.33 14.04
N ALA A 49 6.61 -5.26 13.24
CA ALA A 49 7.59 -4.18 13.15
C ALA A 49 7.42 -3.10 14.25
N GLY A 50 6.48 -3.29 15.17
CA GLY A 50 6.21 -2.35 16.26
C GLY A 50 5.33 -1.17 15.88
N ILE A 51 4.66 -1.21 14.72
CA ILE A 51 3.67 -0.21 14.30
C ILE A 51 2.32 -0.60 14.86
N SER A 52 1.82 0.18 15.83
CA SER A 52 0.58 -0.12 16.53
C SER A 52 -0.60 0.78 16.15
N GLU A 53 -0.37 1.86 15.42
CA GLU A 53 -1.40 2.75 14.91
C GLU A 53 -1.54 2.55 13.40
N ILE A 54 -2.66 1.99 12.96
CA ILE A 54 -2.86 1.62 11.56
C ILE A 54 -4.19 2.21 11.08
N ALA A 55 -4.13 3.01 10.01
CA ALA A 55 -5.31 3.41 9.27
C ALA A 55 -5.59 2.39 8.14
N VAL A 56 -6.80 1.89 8.10
CA VAL A 56 -7.30 1.04 7.01
C VAL A 56 -8.22 1.89 6.15
N VAL A 57 -7.81 2.14 4.91
CA VAL A 57 -8.63 2.89 3.96
C VAL A 57 -9.55 1.91 3.26
N VAL A 58 -10.84 2.05 3.50
CA VAL A 58 -11.91 1.18 3.00
C VAL A 58 -12.78 1.92 1.98
N GLY A 59 -13.46 1.19 1.12
CA GLY A 59 -14.38 1.74 0.13
C GLY A 59 -15.46 0.72 -0.19
N TYR A 60 -15.28 -0.06 -1.24
CA TYR A 60 -16.21 -1.12 -1.62
C TYR A 60 -16.43 -2.10 -0.47
N LEU A 61 -17.69 -2.28 -0.06
CA LEU A 61 -18.09 -3.13 1.08
C LEU A 61 -17.26 -2.88 2.35
N GLY A 62 -16.87 -1.63 2.61
CA GLY A 62 -16.01 -1.26 3.73
C GLY A 62 -16.56 -1.66 5.10
N ASP A 63 -17.88 -1.65 5.27
CA ASP A 63 -18.51 -2.07 6.54
C ASP A 63 -18.22 -3.54 6.88
N LYS A 64 -18.08 -4.41 5.87
CA LYS A 64 -17.70 -5.82 6.10
C LYS A 64 -16.26 -5.94 6.58
N VAL A 65 -15.38 -5.10 6.07
CA VAL A 65 -13.97 -5.04 6.54
C VAL A 65 -13.93 -4.63 8.00
N ILE A 66 -14.70 -3.60 8.38
CA ILE A 66 -14.80 -3.11 9.75
C ILE A 66 -15.37 -4.20 10.68
N GLU A 67 -16.43 -4.90 10.26
CA GLU A 67 -17.05 -5.97 11.03
C GLU A 67 -16.06 -7.11 11.33
N VAL A 68 -15.26 -7.52 10.36
CA VAL A 68 -14.30 -8.62 10.50
C VAL A 68 -13.08 -8.23 11.34
N LEU A 69 -12.56 -7.02 11.16
CA LEU A 69 -11.31 -6.59 11.80
C LEU A 69 -11.52 -5.92 13.17
N GLY A 70 -12.72 -5.35 13.41
CA GLY A 70 -13.03 -4.63 14.64
C GLY A 70 -12.06 -3.47 14.91
N ASN A 71 -11.68 -3.29 16.16
CA ASN A 71 -10.74 -2.24 16.57
C ASN A 71 -9.25 -2.62 16.46
N GLY A 72 -8.93 -3.84 16.02
CA GLY A 72 -7.56 -4.33 15.85
C GLY A 72 -6.94 -4.97 17.10
N SER A 73 -7.64 -5.02 18.22
CA SER A 73 -7.12 -5.61 19.48
C SER A 73 -6.65 -7.05 19.32
N GLN A 74 -7.31 -7.83 18.47
CA GLN A 74 -6.94 -9.21 18.14
C GLN A 74 -5.55 -9.34 17.49
N PHE A 75 -5.03 -8.24 16.91
CA PHE A 75 -3.70 -8.17 16.31
C PHE A 75 -2.70 -7.38 17.17
N GLY A 76 -3.11 -6.91 18.35
CA GLY A 76 -2.28 -6.05 19.21
C GLY A 76 -2.06 -4.63 18.66
N VAL A 77 -2.95 -4.15 17.79
CA VAL A 77 -2.89 -2.81 17.16
C VAL A 77 -4.18 -2.04 17.39
N ARG A 78 -4.15 -0.75 17.07
CA ARG A 78 -5.34 0.11 16.98
C ARG A 78 -5.64 0.40 15.52
N LEU A 79 -6.82 0.00 15.05
CA LEU A 79 -7.28 0.27 13.71
C LEU A 79 -8.15 1.52 13.67
N LYS A 80 -7.83 2.43 12.74
CA LYS A 80 -8.65 3.58 12.35
C LYS A 80 -9.15 3.33 10.94
N TYR A 81 -10.46 3.41 10.72
CA TYR A 81 -11.03 3.27 9.38
C TYR A 81 -11.25 4.64 8.75
N ILE A 82 -10.87 4.75 7.47
CA ILE A 82 -11.03 5.94 6.64
C ILE A 82 -11.75 5.51 5.37
N PHE A 83 -12.90 6.12 5.08
CA PHE A 83 -13.66 5.81 3.88
C PHE A 83 -13.15 6.58 2.66
N ASN A 84 -12.90 5.86 1.59
CA ASN A 84 -12.67 6.40 0.26
C ASN A 84 -13.89 6.09 -0.61
N PHE A 85 -14.76 7.06 -0.83
CA PHE A 85 -15.93 6.92 -1.72
C PHE A 85 -15.57 7.07 -3.19
N ASP A 86 -14.36 7.54 -3.49
CA ASP A 86 -13.81 7.66 -4.85
C ASP A 86 -12.95 6.43 -5.22
N TYR A 87 -13.28 5.26 -4.68
CA TYR A 87 -12.48 4.04 -4.80
C TYR A 87 -12.38 3.47 -6.23
N LEU A 88 -13.21 3.96 -7.16
CA LEU A 88 -13.11 3.65 -8.59
C LEU A 88 -12.02 4.48 -9.30
N GLY A 89 -11.49 5.50 -8.64
CA GLY A 89 -10.31 6.24 -9.10
C GLY A 89 -9.02 5.45 -8.87
N GLY A 90 -7.87 6.10 -9.12
CA GLY A 90 -6.56 5.50 -8.90
C GLY A 90 -6.27 5.22 -7.42
N ASN A 91 -5.40 4.27 -7.14
CA ASN A 91 -5.11 3.81 -5.78
C ASN A 91 -4.43 4.87 -4.89
N ALA A 92 -3.77 5.87 -5.48
CA ALA A 92 -3.19 6.98 -4.72
C ALA A 92 -4.24 7.81 -3.99
N ILE A 93 -5.48 7.85 -4.48
CA ILE A 93 -6.58 8.57 -3.81
C ILE A 93 -6.90 7.94 -2.46
N SER A 94 -6.82 6.63 -2.33
CA SER A 94 -6.94 5.97 -1.02
C SER A 94 -5.86 6.43 -0.04
N ALA A 95 -4.60 6.54 -0.49
CA ALA A 95 -3.53 7.13 0.32
C ALA A 95 -3.82 8.59 0.67
N TYR A 96 -4.30 9.39 -0.28
CA TYR A 96 -4.65 10.80 -0.07
C TYR A 96 -5.70 11.01 1.01
N LYS A 97 -6.71 10.13 1.09
CA LYS A 97 -7.74 10.18 2.15
C LYS A 97 -7.15 10.01 3.56
N ALA A 98 -6.00 9.36 3.70
CA ALA A 98 -5.33 9.18 4.99
C ALA A 98 -4.46 10.37 5.41
N ARG A 99 -4.23 11.36 4.54
CA ARG A 99 -3.30 12.48 4.75
C ARG A 99 -3.52 13.20 6.08
N ASP A 100 -4.77 13.56 6.38
CA ASP A 100 -5.09 14.32 7.60
C ASP A 100 -4.84 13.51 8.88
N TRP A 101 -4.99 12.20 8.82
CA TRP A 101 -4.67 11.31 9.93
C TRP A 101 -3.15 11.10 10.07
N VAL A 102 -2.43 11.06 8.96
CA VAL A 102 -0.96 10.91 8.92
C VAL A 102 -0.25 12.12 9.52
N GLN A 103 -0.73 13.33 9.24
CA GLN A 103 -0.21 14.60 9.78
C GLN A 103 1.28 14.83 9.50
N GLY A 104 1.76 14.45 8.32
CA GLY A 104 3.15 14.63 7.90
C GLY A 104 4.17 13.68 8.54
N GLU A 105 3.73 12.76 9.40
CA GLU A 105 4.62 11.75 9.97
C GLU A 105 5.05 10.72 8.93
N PRO A 106 6.29 10.19 9.00
CA PRO A 106 6.66 9.06 8.17
C PRO A 106 5.82 7.83 8.53
N LEU A 107 5.45 7.07 7.51
CA LEU A 107 4.59 5.90 7.65
C LEU A 107 5.03 4.74 6.76
N VAL A 108 4.57 3.54 7.08
CA VAL A 108 4.60 2.40 6.14
C VAL A 108 3.22 2.23 5.53
N LEU A 109 3.16 2.27 4.19
CA LEU A 109 1.96 1.96 3.43
C LEU A 109 2.06 0.54 2.87
N CYS A 110 0.99 -0.23 3.04
CA CYS A 110 0.85 -1.57 2.52
C CYS A 110 -0.42 -1.70 1.67
N MET A 111 -0.32 -2.45 0.58
CA MET A 111 -1.50 -2.89 -0.16
C MET A 111 -2.23 -3.99 0.64
N GLY A 112 -3.54 -3.83 0.84
CA GLY A 112 -4.35 -4.75 1.66
C GLY A 112 -4.56 -6.12 1.04
N ASP A 113 -4.33 -6.25 -0.26
CA ASP A 113 -4.51 -7.46 -1.05
C ASP A 113 -3.20 -8.18 -1.42
N HIS A 114 -2.10 -7.86 -0.72
CA HIS A 114 -0.79 -8.47 -0.94
C HIS A 114 -0.38 -9.38 0.24
N LEU A 115 0.30 -10.47 -0.09
CA LEU A 115 0.96 -11.34 0.89
C LEU A 115 2.29 -10.70 1.32
N ILE A 116 2.25 -9.96 2.41
CA ILE A 116 3.40 -9.21 2.90
C ILE A 116 4.12 -10.01 3.98
N GLU A 117 5.42 -10.22 3.81
CA GLU A 117 6.26 -10.84 4.80
C GLU A 117 6.68 -9.85 5.89
N GLU A 118 6.59 -10.25 7.14
CA GLU A 118 6.95 -9.43 8.30
C GLU A 118 8.37 -8.86 8.23
N LYS A 119 9.32 -9.66 7.73
CA LYS A 119 10.72 -9.24 7.61
C LYS A 119 10.94 -8.04 6.69
N LEU A 120 10.06 -7.84 5.68
CA LEU A 120 10.14 -6.68 4.79
C LEU A 120 9.87 -5.39 5.55
N VAL A 121 8.78 -5.36 6.32
CA VAL A 121 8.41 -4.18 7.09
C VAL A 121 9.43 -3.89 8.19
N LYS A 122 9.92 -4.92 8.89
CA LYS A 122 10.98 -4.77 9.91
C LYS A 122 12.23 -4.11 9.33
N ARG A 123 12.74 -4.61 8.19
CA ARG A 123 13.92 -4.03 7.52
C ARG A 123 13.68 -2.58 7.09
N LEU A 124 12.46 -2.25 6.68
CA LEU A 124 12.12 -0.91 6.22
C LEU A 124 12.13 0.10 7.37
N VAL A 125 11.57 -0.24 8.53
CA VAL A 125 11.52 0.66 9.70
C VAL A 125 12.86 0.76 10.45
N ASP A 126 13.74 -0.23 10.32
CA ASP A 126 15.07 -0.21 10.91
C ASP A 126 16.07 0.72 10.20
N ARG A 127 15.68 1.30 9.08
CA ARG A 127 16.53 2.26 8.34
C ARG A 127 16.74 3.55 9.14
N GLN A 128 17.94 4.14 8.99
CA GLN A 128 18.31 5.35 9.73
C GLN A 128 17.78 6.64 9.09
N ALA A 129 17.50 6.61 7.79
CA ALA A 129 16.99 7.76 7.04
C ALA A 129 15.59 7.43 6.50
N PHE A 130 14.67 8.36 6.68
CA PHE A 130 13.32 8.27 6.18
C PHE A 130 13.18 9.10 4.91
N THR A 131 13.36 8.43 3.79
CA THR A 131 13.07 8.93 2.44
C THR A 131 12.08 7.97 1.80
N GLU A 132 11.36 8.40 0.79
CA GLU A 132 10.49 7.53 0.02
C GLU A 132 11.23 6.27 -0.38
N THR A 133 10.75 5.13 0.06
CA THR A 133 11.42 3.85 -0.17
C THR A 133 10.38 2.79 -0.53
N LEU A 134 10.63 2.05 -1.59
CA LEU A 134 9.84 0.90 -2.02
C LEU A 134 10.57 -0.39 -1.69
N CYS A 135 9.88 -1.35 -1.08
CA CYS A 135 10.36 -2.72 -1.02
C CYS A 135 10.14 -3.40 -2.36
N ILE A 136 11.18 -3.99 -2.91
CA ILE A 136 11.16 -4.63 -4.22
C ILE A 136 11.52 -6.10 -4.11
N ASP A 137 11.06 -6.89 -5.09
CA ASP A 137 11.37 -8.31 -5.22
C ASP A 137 12.11 -8.56 -6.55
N TYR A 138 13.32 -9.08 -6.47
CA TYR A 138 14.12 -9.49 -7.62
C TYR A 138 13.77 -10.88 -8.16
N THR A 139 12.94 -11.64 -7.43
CA THR A 139 12.59 -13.02 -7.80
C THR A 139 11.55 -12.99 -8.90
N PRO A 140 11.84 -13.54 -10.08
CA PRO A 140 10.86 -13.58 -11.15
C PRO A 140 9.66 -14.44 -10.75
N ALA A 141 8.50 -13.82 -10.75
CA ALA A 141 7.22 -14.50 -10.60
C ALA A 141 6.89 -15.33 -11.86
N SER A 142 5.89 -16.19 -11.78
CA SER A 142 5.38 -16.89 -12.95
C SER A 142 4.93 -15.91 -14.04
N HIS A 143 4.96 -16.32 -15.32
CA HIS A 143 4.58 -15.45 -16.45
C HIS A 143 3.20 -14.77 -16.27
N HIS A 144 2.26 -15.45 -15.62
CA HIS A 144 0.92 -14.92 -15.36
C HIS A 144 0.93 -13.77 -14.33
N GLN A 145 1.80 -13.85 -13.33
CA GLN A 145 1.95 -12.81 -12.31
C GLN A 145 2.70 -11.59 -12.87
N LEU A 146 3.63 -11.79 -13.80
CA LEU A 146 4.41 -10.71 -14.43
C LEU A 146 3.56 -9.74 -15.26
N ALA A 147 2.48 -10.22 -15.89
CA ALA A 147 1.61 -9.38 -16.70
C ALA A 147 0.86 -8.31 -15.87
N GLU A 148 0.52 -8.65 -14.63
CA GLU A 148 -0.23 -7.77 -13.72
C GLU A 148 0.65 -7.03 -12.73
N ALA A 149 1.91 -7.45 -12.58
CA ALA A 149 2.83 -6.87 -11.62
C ALA A 149 3.32 -5.49 -12.06
N THR A 150 3.44 -4.59 -11.12
CA THR A 150 4.14 -3.31 -11.31
C THR A 150 5.65 -3.56 -11.28
N LYS A 151 6.31 -3.17 -12.37
CA LYS A 151 7.74 -3.36 -12.60
C LYS A 151 8.51 -2.11 -12.19
N VAL A 152 9.75 -2.28 -11.78
CA VAL A 152 10.62 -1.21 -11.27
C VAL A 152 11.97 -1.29 -11.98
N ALA A 153 12.39 -0.20 -12.59
CA ALA A 153 13.75 0.00 -13.08
C ALA A 153 14.58 0.79 -12.05
N ILE A 154 15.80 0.38 -11.83
CA ILE A 154 16.65 0.89 -10.75
C ILE A 154 18.02 1.25 -11.32
N ASP A 155 18.56 2.41 -10.90
CA ASP A 155 19.91 2.82 -11.25
C ASP A 155 20.99 2.09 -10.42
N ASP A 156 22.25 2.31 -10.76
CA ASP A 156 23.41 1.73 -10.07
C ASP A 156 23.52 2.16 -8.60
N THR A 157 22.82 3.20 -8.18
CA THR A 157 22.78 3.67 -6.78
C THR A 157 21.66 3.07 -5.96
N GLY A 158 20.75 2.34 -6.61
CA GLY A 158 19.55 1.76 -6.00
C GLY A 158 18.36 2.72 -5.94
N CYS A 159 18.41 3.84 -6.69
CA CYS A 159 17.27 4.73 -6.86
C CYS A 159 16.36 4.23 -7.99
N ILE A 160 15.05 4.47 -7.83
CA ILE A 160 14.06 4.13 -8.86
C ILE A 160 14.25 5.10 -10.05
N GLU A 161 14.53 4.56 -11.23
CA GLU A 161 14.54 5.33 -12.48
C GLU A 161 13.15 5.42 -13.12
N ASP A 162 12.39 4.33 -13.08
CA ASP A 162 11.01 4.28 -13.55
C ASP A 162 10.23 3.14 -12.88
N ILE A 163 8.91 3.27 -12.88
CA ILE A 163 7.98 2.31 -12.28
C ILE A 163 6.68 2.26 -13.07
N GLY A 164 6.20 1.07 -13.38
CA GLY A 164 4.94 0.88 -14.10
C GLY A 164 4.75 -0.54 -14.62
N LYS A 165 3.52 -0.84 -15.05
CA LYS A 165 3.19 -2.16 -15.59
C LYS A 165 3.78 -2.39 -16.98
N ASP A 166 3.93 -1.33 -17.76
CA ASP A 166 4.30 -1.38 -19.17
C ASP A 166 5.82 -1.26 -19.42
N LEU A 167 6.63 -1.30 -18.38
CA LEU A 167 8.09 -1.23 -18.54
C LEU A 167 8.60 -2.45 -19.31
N ILE A 168 9.37 -2.17 -20.38
CA ILE A 168 10.04 -3.21 -21.19
C ILE A 168 11.33 -3.67 -20.51
N HIS A 169 12.10 -2.72 -19.96
CA HIS A 169 13.31 -2.97 -19.19
C HIS A 169 13.03 -2.69 -17.72
N TRP A 170 13.28 -3.65 -16.88
CA TRP A 170 13.03 -3.58 -15.44
C TRP A 170 13.95 -4.56 -14.69
N ASP A 171 14.19 -4.29 -13.41
CA ASP A 171 15.11 -5.05 -12.57
C ASP A 171 14.37 -5.83 -11.48
N ALA A 172 13.24 -5.31 -11.00
CA ALA A 172 12.50 -5.88 -9.88
C ALA A 172 10.99 -5.62 -9.98
N LEU A 173 10.24 -6.24 -9.07
CA LEU A 173 8.79 -6.04 -8.92
C LEU A 173 8.48 -5.25 -7.64
N ASP A 174 7.45 -4.43 -7.72
CA ASP A 174 6.83 -3.76 -6.59
C ASP A 174 6.15 -4.78 -5.66
N THR A 175 6.50 -4.76 -4.38
CA THR A 175 5.91 -5.64 -3.37
C THR A 175 4.63 -5.07 -2.75
N GLY A 176 4.28 -3.82 -3.04
CA GLY A 176 3.17 -3.11 -2.41
C GLY A 176 3.47 -2.62 -0.99
N VAL A 177 4.74 -2.51 -0.61
CA VAL A 177 5.20 -2.03 0.70
C VAL A 177 6.10 -0.81 0.53
N PHE A 178 5.68 0.33 1.06
CA PHE A 178 6.34 1.62 0.91
C PHE A 178 6.60 2.26 2.28
N LEU A 179 7.76 2.88 2.44
CA LEU A 179 7.95 3.92 3.45
C LEU A 179 7.76 5.26 2.76
N LEU A 180 6.83 6.05 3.26
CA LEU A 180 6.46 7.34 2.69
C LEU A 180 6.62 8.45 3.72
N THR A 181 6.95 9.64 3.23
CA THR A 181 7.08 10.85 4.04
C THR A 181 6.10 11.93 3.57
N GLU A 182 6.19 13.11 4.15
CA GLU A 182 5.39 14.27 3.74
C GLU A 182 5.63 14.65 2.27
N ASN A 183 6.83 14.40 1.71
CA ASN A 183 7.12 14.71 0.31
C ASN A 183 6.19 13.96 -0.64
N PHE A 184 5.90 12.70 -0.35
CA PHE A 184 4.94 11.91 -1.14
C PHE A 184 3.54 12.57 -1.13
N PHE A 185 3.07 13.00 0.04
CA PHE A 185 1.74 13.62 0.14
C PHE A 185 1.68 15.02 -0.47
N GLN A 186 2.77 15.76 -0.48
CA GLN A 186 2.86 17.05 -1.19
C GLN A 186 2.79 16.84 -2.70
N ALA A 187 3.55 15.89 -3.25
CA ALA A 187 3.50 15.52 -4.67
C ALA A 187 2.11 15.02 -5.07
N LEU A 188 1.50 14.16 -4.25
CA LEU A 188 0.15 13.65 -4.48
C LEU A 188 -0.89 14.77 -4.45
N HIS A 189 -0.79 15.71 -3.51
CA HIS A 189 -1.68 16.87 -3.44
C HIS A 189 -1.63 17.72 -4.71
N GLU A 190 -0.43 17.97 -5.21
CA GLU A 190 -0.24 18.69 -6.47
C GLU A 190 -0.89 17.96 -7.66
N LEU A 191 -0.65 16.66 -7.77
CA LEU A 191 -1.26 15.84 -8.83
C LEU A 191 -2.78 15.80 -8.75
N VAL A 192 -3.36 15.68 -7.55
CA VAL A 192 -4.83 15.72 -7.36
C VAL A 192 -5.42 17.04 -7.86
N HIS A 193 -4.76 18.16 -7.61
CA HIS A 193 -5.21 19.47 -8.09
C HIS A 193 -5.21 19.57 -9.61
N HIS A 194 -4.26 18.92 -10.29
CA HIS A 194 -4.11 19.01 -11.75
C HIS A 194 -4.86 17.90 -12.52
N ARG A 195 -4.99 16.71 -11.94
CA ARG A 195 -5.50 15.51 -12.63
C ARG A 195 -6.77 14.91 -12.03
N GLY A 196 -7.20 15.40 -10.84
CA GLY A 196 -8.38 14.86 -10.15
C GLY A 196 -8.08 13.52 -9.45
N VAL A 197 -9.03 12.57 -9.52
CA VAL A 197 -9.00 11.33 -8.74
C VAL A 197 -8.37 10.11 -9.46
N ASP A 198 -8.06 10.24 -10.74
CA ASP A 198 -7.47 9.15 -11.53
C ASP A 198 -5.94 9.20 -11.46
N ILE A 199 -5.43 8.88 -10.27
CA ILE A 199 -3.99 8.90 -9.96
C ILE A 199 -3.60 7.61 -9.24
N GLU A 200 -2.61 6.92 -9.80
CA GLU A 200 -1.99 5.75 -9.20
C GLU A 200 -0.76 6.15 -8.36
N ILE A 201 -0.38 5.31 -7.41
CA ILE A 201 0.86 5.52 -6.63
C ILE A 201 2.08 5.62 -7.56
N THR A 202 2.09 4.85 -8.65
CA THR A 202 3.15 4.92 -9.66
C THR A 202 3.25 6.29 -10.33
N ASP A 203 2.14 7.00 -10.52
CA ASP A 203 2.15 8.39 -11.05
C ASP A 203 2.85 9.34 -10.08
N VAL A 204 2.58 9.19 -8.78
CA VAL A 204 3.22 10.01 -7.73
C VAL A 204 4.72 9.75 -7.68
N ILE A 205 5.13 8.48 -7.76
CA ILE A 205 6.55 8.10 -7.76
C ILE A 205 7.26 8.68 -8.99
N ARG A 206 6.67 8.55 -10.18
CA ARG A 206 7.19 9.15 -11.42
C ARG A 206 7.31 10.67 -11.33
N PHE A 207 6.33 11.32 -10.71
CA PHE A 207 6.40 12.76 -10.48
C PHE A 207 7.57 13.12 -9.56
N LEU A 208 7.79 12.39 -8.46
CA LEU A 208 8.92 12.59 -7.55
C LEU A 208 10.27 12.36 -8.24
N ILE A 209 10.39 11.36 -9.12
CA ILE A 209 11.62 11.10 -9.89
C ILE A 209 11.93 12.27 -10.84
N SER A 210 10.91 12.96 -11.35
CA SER A 210 11.07 14.07 -12.31
C SER A 210 11.48 15.40 -11.68
N GLN A 211 11.50 15.52 -10.34
CA GLN A 211 11.90 16.73 -9.61
C GLN A 211 13.41 16.79 -9.37
#